data_f61b28760f3da909290c9a3cfaef386e
#
_entry.id   f61b28760f3da909290c9a3cfaef386e
#
_cell.length_a   1.000
_cell.length_b   1.000
_cell.length_c   1.000
_cell.angle_alpha   90.00
_cell.angle_beta   90.00
_cell.angle_gamma   90.00
#
_symmetry.space_group_name_H-M   'P 1'
#
loop_
_entity.id
_entity.type
_entity.pdbx_description
1 polymer ?
#
loop_
_entity_poly.entity_id
_entity_poly.type
_entity_poly.pdbx_seq_one_letter_code
_entity_poly.pdbx_strand_id
1 'polypeptide(L)'
;MSVVDAYLKRIGYAGPLKPNSNLLRDLHRAHLFAIPFENLDIAFGREIICDEDAFLRKIIERHRGGFCYELNGAFAALLRALGFRVTLLSARVPREDGSLSPEFDHLTLRVDLEEPWLADVGFGDCFLEPLRFAIGFEQPQGGRTYRIVEEKGLLHVERTEPDDRWKWQYSFTLTPRRLDEFAADRKSVV
;
A
#
# COMPACT_ATOMS: atom_id res chain seq x y z
N MET A 1 9.47 -7.50 -23.78
CA MET A 1 8.38 -6.80 -23.05
C MET A 1 9.00 -6.20 -21.80
N SER A 2 8.85 -4.90 -21.56
CA SER A 2 9.38 -4.28 -20.35
C SER A 2 8.64 -4.78 -19.10
N VAL A 3 9.25 -4.59 -17.91
CA VAL A 3 8.58 -4.91 -16.62
C VAL A 3 7.29 -4.09 -16.48
N VAL A 4 7.31 -2.84 -16.91
CA VAL A 4 6.13 -1.96 -16.90
C VAL A 4 5.01 -2.56 -17.77
N ASP A 5 5.30 -2.92 -19.03
CA ASP A 5 4.29 -3.51 -19.92
C ASP A 5 3.71 -4.81 -19.36
N ALA A 6 4.57 -5.64 -18.75
CA ALA A 6 4.14 -6.90 -18.14
C ALA A 6 3.23 -6.65 -16.92
N TYR A 7 3.56 -5.67 -16.10
CA TYR A 7 2.75 -5.29 -14.95
C TYR A 7 1.40 -4.70 -15.37
N LEU A 8 1.39 -3.75 -16.32
CA LEU A 8 0.17 -3.16 -16.85
C LEU A 8 -0.76 -4.23 -17.48
N LYS A 9 -0.18 -5.18 -18.21
CA LYS A 9 -0.92 -6.34 -18.73
C LYS A 9 -1.50 -7.20 -17.59
N ARG A 10 -0.73 -7.43 -16.52
CA ARG A 10 -1.16 -8.22 -15.35
C ARG A 10 -2.37 -7.63 -14.65
N ILE A 11 -2.44 -6.29 -14.56
CA ILE A 11 -3.56 -5.57 -13.94
C ILE A 11 -4.65 -5.14 -14.95
N GLY A 12 -4.49 -5.46 -16.24
CA GLY A 12 -5.48 -5.14 -17.27
C GLY A 12 -5.58 -3.64 -17.60
N TYR A 13 -4.52 -2.87 -17.39
CA TYR A 13 -4.51 -1.43 -17.67
C TYR A 13 -3.94 -1.13 -19.05
N ALA A 14 -4.69 -0.35 -19.84
CA ALA A 14 -4.30 0.07 -21.20
C ALA A 14 -4.52 1.58 -21.46
N GLY A 15 -4.66 2.37 -20.40
CA GLY A 15 -4.87 3.82 -20.49
C GLY A 15 -3.58 4.62 -20.69
N PRO A 16 -3.68 5.97 -20.71
CA PRO A 16 -2.53 6.85 -20.82
C PRO A 16 -1.57 6.71 -19.63
N LEU A 17 -0.27 6.89 -19.88
CA LEU A 17 0.80 6.69 -18.87
C LEU A 17 1.43 8.02 -18.38
N LYS A 18 0.76 9.16 -18.57
CA LYS A 18 1.27 10.45 -18.07
C LYS A 18 1.08 10.52 -16.53
N PRO A 19 2.14 10.65 -15.72
CA PRO A 19 2.05 10.73 -14.27
C PRO A 19 1.15 11.89 -13.81
N ASN A 20 0.05 11.56 -13.19
CA ASN A 20 -0.91 12.48 -12.57
C ASN A 20 -1.83 11.71 -11.61
N SER A 21 -2.72 12.42 -10.90
CA SER A 21 -3.63 11.81 -9.93
C SER A 21 -4.64 10.84 -10.56
N ASN A 22 -5.06 11.04 -11.82
CA ASN A 22 -5.97 10.11 -12.50
C ASN A 22 -5.27 8.79 -12.79
N LEU A 23 -4.05 8.82 -13.35
CA LEU A 23 -3.26 7.61 -13.58
C LEU A 23 -2.99 6.86 -12.27
N LEU A 24 -2.62 7.58 -11.19
CA LEU A 24 -2.38 6.96 -9.88
C LEU A 24 -3.64 6.22 -9.39
N ARG A 25 -4.80 6.87 -9.48
CA ARG A 25 -6.10 6.29 -9.10
C ARG A 25 -6.45 5.05 -9.93
N ASP A 26 -6.31 5.15 -11.25
CA ASP A 26 -6.63 4.05 -12.16
C ASP A 26 -5.73 2.83 -11.94
N LEU A 27 -4.42 3.03 -11.77
CA LEU A 27 -3.48 1.95 -11.48
C LEU A 27 -3.74 1.31 -10.12
N HIS A 28 -4.04 2.10 -9.10
CA HIS A 28 -4.36 1.61 -7.77
C HIS A 28 -5.60 0.69 -7.80
N ARG A 29 -6.67 1.14 -8.42
CA ARG A 29 -7.89 0.33 -8.60
C ARG A 29 -7.64 -0.92 -9.43
N ALA A 30 -6.95 -0.79 -10.56
CA ALA A 30 -6.63 -1.92 -11.43
C ALA A 30 -5.79 -2.98 -10.68
N HIS A 31 -4.83 -2.56 -9.86
CA HIS A 31 -4.04 -3.46 -9.03
C HIS A 31 -4.94 -4.23 -8.05
N LEU A 32 -5.75 -3.52 -7.25
CA LEU A 32 -6.62 -4.13 -6.24
C LEU A 32 -7.61 -5.15 -6.82
N PHE A 33 -8.14 -4.89 -8.02
CA PHE A 33 -9.06 -5.82 -8.68
C PHE A 33 -8.37 -7.03 -9.34
N ALA A 34 -7.09 -6.93 -9.67
CA ALA A 34 -6.38 -7.98 -10.41
C ALA A 34 -5.46 -8.84 -9.54
N ILE A 35 -4.95 -8.31 -8.43
CA ILE A 35 -3.91 -8.96 -7.62
C ILE A 35 -4.42 -9.12 -6.19
N PRO A 36 -4.70 -10.34 -5.73
CA PRO A 36 -5.24 -10.58 -4.40
C PRO A 36 -4.17 -10.40 -3.32
N PHE A 37 -4.61 -9.95 -2.13
CA PHE A 37 -3.81 -10.11 -0.92
C PHE A 37 -3.71 -11.60 -0.55
N GLU A 38 -2.50 -12.10 -0.29
CA GLU A 38 -2.25 -13.46 0.21
C GLU A 38 -0.96 -13.53 1.02
N ASN A 39 -0.95 -14.36 2.05
CA ASN A 39 0.19 -14.59 2.94
C ASN A 39 0.63 -16.08 2.96
N LEU A 40 0.35 -16.83 1.90
CA LEU A 40 0.60 -18.27 1.82
C LEU A 40 2.08 -18.63 2.02
N ASP A 41 3.01 -17.81 1.52
CA ASP A 41 4.44 -18.09 1.69
C ASP A 41 4.84 -17.99 3.18
N ILE A 42 4.23 -17.10 3.96
CA ILE A 42 4.39 -17.01 5.40
C ILE A 42 3.82 -18.27 6.07
N ALA A 43 2.59 -18.65 5.71
CA ALA A 43 1.92 -19.84 6.27
C ALA A 43 2.68 -21.14 5.97
N PHE A 44 3.39 -21.21 4.85
CA PHE A 44 4.23 -22.35 4.48
C PHE A 44 5.67 -22.26 5.00
N GLY A 45 6.01 -21.26 5.82
CA GLY A 45 7.36 -21.07 6.36
C GLY A 45 8.42 -20.75 5.30
N ARG A 46 8.01 -20.22 4.13
CA ARG A 46 8.93 -19.84 3.07
C ARG A 46 9.61 -18.51 3.42
N GLU A 47 10.88 -18.41 3.09
CA GLU A 47 11.59 -17.14 3.22
C GLU A 47 10.98 -16.08 2.29
N ILE A 48 10.70 -14.92 2.84
CA ILE A 48 10.29 -13.76 2.04
C ILE A 48 11.52 -12.90 1.79
N ILE A 49 11.85 -12.78 0.53
CA ILE A 49 12.94 -11.92 0.06
C ILE A 49 12.36 -10.52 -0.14
N CYS A 50 12.71 -9.57 0.74
CA CYS A 50 12.29 -8.17 0.62
C CYS A 50 13.11 -7.45 -0.45
N ASP A 51 12.81 -7.72 -1.70
CA ASP A 51 13.49 -7.23 -2.89
C ASP A 51 12.47 -6.95 -4.01
N GLU A 52 12.60 -5.80 -4.68
CA GLU A 52 11.64 -5.37 -5.71
C GLU A 52 11.54 -6.39 -6.86
N ASP A 53 12.66 -6.97 -7.31
CA ASP A 53 12.66 -7.96 -8.39
C ASP A 53 11.98 -9.26 -7.97
N ALA A 54 12.15 -9.67 -6.70
CA ALA A 54 11.49 -10.85 -6.15
C ALA A 54 9.97 -10.66 -6.11
N PHE A 55 9.50 -9.48 -5.71
CA PHE A 55 8.10 -9.12 -5.68
C PHE A 55 7.49 -9.07 -7.09
N LEU A 56 8.19 -8.42 -8.03
CA LEU A 56 7.76 -8.34 -9.42
C LEU A 56 7.67 -9.72 -10.07
N ARG A 57 8.66 -10.60 -9.86
CA ARG A 57 8.62 -11.98 -10.35
C ARG A 57 7.42 -12.75 -9.79
N LYS A 58 7.14 -12.63 -8.48
CA LYS A 58 6.00 -13.30 -7.85
C LYS A 58 4.68 -12.86 -8.46
N ILE A 59 4.48 -11.55 -8.57
CA ILE A 59 3.22 -10.94 -8.99
C ILE A 59 3.01 -11.07 -10.50
N ILE A 60 4.05 -10.81 -11.30
CA ILE A 60 3.93 -10.74 -12.75
C ILE A 60 4.12 -12.12 -13.40
N GLU A 61 5.23 -12.82 -13.10
CA GLU A 61 5.58 -14.06 -13.80
C GLU A 61 4.83 -15.26 -13.24
N ARG A 62 4.70 -15.34 -11.90
CA ARG A 62 4.00 -16.44 -11.23
C ARG A 62 2.49 -16.21 -11.09
N HIS A 63 2.00 -15.04 -11.50
CA HIS A 63 0.59 -14.63 -11.39
C HIS A 63 0.00 -14.80 -9.98
N ARG A 64 0.83 -14.69 -8.95
CA ARG A 64 0.41 -14.75 -7.55
C ARG A 64 -0.02 -13.38 -7.03
N GLY A 65 -0.61 -13.36 -5.85
CA GLY A 65 -0.76 -12.20 -4.99
C GLY A 65 0.45 -12.04 -4.06
N GLY A 66 0.24 -11.34 -2.96
CA GLY A 66 1.25 -11.14 -1.94
C GLY A 66 0.68 -10.47 -0.69
N PHE A 67 1.49 -10.34 0.34
CA PHE A 67 1.13 -9.54 1.50
C PHE A 67 1.62 -8.07 1.34
N CYS A 68 1.42 -7.24 2.35
CA CYS A 68 1.58 -5.78 2.23
C CYS A 68 2.94 -5.34 1.64
N TYR A 69 4.06 -5.96 2.04
CA TYR A 69 5.37 -5.57 1.52
C TYR A 69 5.53 -5.90 0.04
N GLU A 70 5.07 -7.09 -0.37
CA GLU A 70 5.16 -7.55 -1.74
C GLU A 70 4.29 -6.73 -2.68
N LEU A 71 3.04 -6.46 -2.26
CA LEU A 71 2.09 -5.70 -3.07
C LEU A 71 2.48 -4.23 -3.18
N ASN A 72 2.71 -3.55 -2.05
CA ASN A 72 3.10 -2.14 -2.06
C ASN A 72 4.51 -1.93 -2.61
N GLY A 73 5.45 -2.85 -2.37
CA GLY A 73 6.80 -2.79 -2.95
C GLY A 73 6.78 -2.90 -4.47
N ALA A 74 6.06 -3.88 -5.02
CA ALA A 74 5.91 -4.02 -6.47
C ALA A 74 5.15 -2.84 -7.10
N PHE A 75 4.14 -2.32 -6.42
CA PHE A 75 3.39 -1.15 -6.88
C PHE A 75 4.26 0.12 -6.87
N ALA A 76 5.10 0.29 -5.85
CA ALA A 76 6.08 1.37 -5.79
C ALA A 76 7.09 1.30 -6.96
N ALA A 77 7.57 0.09 -7.31
CA ALA A 77 8.45 -0.13 -8.46
C ALA A 77 7.77 0.27 -9.77
N LEU A 78 6.51 -0.14 -9.99
CA LEU A 78 5.73 0.29 -11.15
C LEU A 78 5.59 1.80 -11.22
N LEU A 79 5.16 2.44 -10.13
CA LEU A 79 4.95 3.89 -10.07
C LEU A 79 6.25 4.66 -10.36
N ARG A 80 7.37 4.25 -9.77
CA ARG A 80 8.69 4.86 -10.02
C ARG A 80 9.11 4.72 -11.48
N ALA A 81 8.91 3.55 -12.08
CA ALA A 81 9.21 3.31 -13.49
C ALA A 81 8.35 4.16 -14.43
N LEU A 82 7.15 4.56 -14.00
CA LEU A 82 6.27 5.49 -14.72
C LEU A 82 6.57 6.97 -14.41
N GLY A 83 7.57 7.28 -13.58
CA GLY A 83 8.00 8.64 -13.28
C GLY A 83 7.33 9.30 -12.07
N PHE A 84 6.60 8.56 -11.24
CA PHE A 84 6.12 9.07 -9.96
C PHE A 84 7.23 9.14 -8.91
N ARG A 85 7.16 10.11 -8.02
CA ARG A 85 8.00 10.17 -6.81
C ARG A 85 7.31 9.42 -5.68
N VAL A 86 7.89 8.28 -5.27
CA VAL A 86 7.30 7.38 -4.28
C VAL A 86 8.22 7.20 -3.09
N THR A 87 7.68 7.45 -1.90
CA THR A 87 8.33 7.23 -0.60
C THR A 87 7.66 6.05 0.09
N LEU A 88 8.46 5.07 0.55
CA LEU A 88 7.99 3.98 1.40
C LEU A 88 7.84 4.48 2.84
N LEU A 89 6.74 4.15 3.49
CA LEU A 89 6.44 4.49 4.88
C LEU A 89 6.15 3.24 5.68
N SER A 90 6.69 3.18 6.90
CA SER A 90 6.34 2.14 7.87
C SER A 90 5.06 2.51 8.59
N ALA A 91 4.19 1.52 8.78
CA ALA A 91 2.95 1.68 9.50
C ALA A 91 2.78 0.60 10.60
N ARG A 92 1.94 0.93 11.58
CA ARG A 92 1.55 0.12 12.73
C ARG A 92 0.05 -0.14 12.67
N VAL A 93 -0.36 -1.37 12.88
CA VAL A 93 -1.76 -1.79 12.84
C VAL A 93 -2.34 -1.83 14.27
N PRO A 94 -3.55 -1.31 14.50
CA PRO A 94 -4.21 -1.44 15.80
C PRO A 94 -4.47 -2.90 16.15
N ARG A 95 -4.20 -3.28 17.40
CA ARG A 95 -4.49 -4.59 17.96
C ARG A 95 -5.81 -4.57 18.73
N GLU A 96 -6.35 -5.74 19.03
CA GLU A 96 -7.61 -5.89 19.77
C GLU A 96 -7.56 -5.30 21.19
N ASP A 97 -6.37 -5.29 21.81
CA ASP A 97 -6.14 -4.72 23.14
C ASP A 97 -6.01 -3.17 23.14
N GLY A 98 -6.16 -2.54 21.95
CA GLY A 98 -6.03 -1.10 21.77
C GLY A 98 -4.59 -0.61 21.62
N SER A 99 -3.59 -1.47 21.72
CA SER A 99 -2.20 -1.12 21.43
C SER A 99 -1.95 -1.06 19.91
N LEU A 100 -0.82 -0.46 19.52
CA LEU A 100 -0.34 -0.53 18.14
C LEU A 100 0.70 -1.65 18.01
N SER A 101 0.72 -2.30 16.87
CA SER A 101 1.79 -3.23 16.51
C SER A 101 3.16 -2.52 16.47
N PRO A 102 4.29 -3.22 16.46
CA PRO A 102 5.60 -2.62 16.21
C PRO A 102 5.64 -1.83 14.89
N GLU A 103 6.68 -1.01 14.72
CA GLU A 103 7.01 -0.46 13.39
C GLU A 103 7.24 -1.60 12.40
N PHE A 104 7.11 -1.28 11.11
CA PHE A 104 7.28 -2.24 10.01
C PHE A 104 6.26 -3.39 9.99
N ASP A 105 5.16 -3.31 10.74
CA ASP A 105 4.09 -4.30 10.64
C ASP A 105 3.30 -4.16 9.33
N HIS A 106 3.27 -2.95 8.78
CA HIS A 106 2.67 -2.66 7.48
C HIS A 106 3.53 -1.67 6.68
N LEU A 107 3.51 -1.79 5.35
CA LEU A 107 4.15 -0.88 4.41
C LEU A 107 3.07 -0.13 3.63
N THR A 108 3.11 1.19 3.65
CA THR A 108 2.25 2.07 2.85
C THR A 108 3.09 3.05 2.03
N LEU A 109 2.49 3.76 1.07
CA LEU A 109 3.19 4.59 0.10
C LEU A 109 2.72 6.04 0.13
N ARG A 110 3.67 6.97 0.21
CA ARG A 110 3.42 8.36 -0.15
C ARG A 110 3.82 8.59 -1.60
N VAL A 111 2.94 9.19 -2.39
CA VAL A 111 3.18 9.56 -3.78
C VAL A 111 3.08 11.07 -3.92
N ASP A 112 4.19 11.73 -4.30
CA ASP A 112 4.25 13.18 -4.46
C ASP A 112 3.93 13.57 -5.90
N LEU A 113 2.85 14.31 -6.08
CA LEU A 113 2.41 15.01 -7.29
C LEU A 113 2.40 16.52 -7.02
N GLU A 114 1.49 17.29 -7.63
CA GLU A 114 1.24 18.70 -7.25
C GLU A 114 0.83 18.79 -5.77
N GLU A 115 0.06 17.83 -5.30
CA GLU A 115 -0.22 17.57 -3.90
C GLU A 115 0.14 16.09 -3.55
N PRO A 116 0.47 15.78 -2.30
CA PRO A 116 0.81 14.43 -1.90
C PRO A 116 -0.44 13.53 -1.79
N TRP A 117 -0.22 12.23 -2.04
CA TRP A 117 -1.23 11.17 -1.95
C TRP A 117 -0.72 10.03 -1.10
N LEU A 118 -1.63 9.37 -0.40
CA LEU A 118 -1.38 8.09 0.28
C LEU A 118 -1.95 6.98 -0.59
N ALA A 119 -1.10 6.05 -1.03
CA ALA A 119 -1.48 4.89 -1.82
C ALA A 119 -1.19 3.60 -1.05
N ASP A 120 -2.09 2.64 -1.09
CA ASP A 120 -1.96 1.38 -0.39
C ASP A 120 -2.76 0.27 -1.08
N VAL A 121 -2.06 -0.64 -1.71
CA VAL A 121 -2.64 -1.80 -2.39
C VAL A 121 -2.42 -3.10 -1.61
N GLY A 122 -1.90 -3.00 -0.38
CA GLY A 122 -1.46 -4.15 0.41
C GLY A 122 -2.12 -4.30 1.79
N PHE A 123 -3.09 -3.46 2.17
CA PHE A 123 -3.73 -3.57 3.48
C PHE A 123 -4.87 -4.62 3.52
N GLY A 124 -5.36 -5.05 2.37
CA GLY A 124 -6.50 -5.96 2.25
C GLY A 124 -7.82 -5.19 2.16
N ASP A 125 -8.55 -5.00 3.28
CA ASP A 125 -9.81 -4.25 3.29
C ASP A 125 -9.60 -2.77 3.64
N CYS A 126 -9.19 -1.96 2.66
CA CYS A 126 -8.96 -0.53 2.82
C CYS A 126 -9.58 0.26 1.65
N PHE A 127 -9.10 1.48 1.42
CA PHE A 127 -9.60 2.35 0.36
C PHE A 127 -9.27 1.81 -1.05
N LEU A 128 -10.22 2.00 -1.97
CA LEU A 128 -10.08 1.55 -3.37
C LEU A 128 -9.27 2.53 -4.23
N GLU A 129 -9.25 3.79 -3.85
CA GLU A 129 -8.54 4.87 -4.54
C GLU A 129 -7.58 5.54 -3.56
N PRO A 130 -6.39 5.98 -4.00
CA PRO A 130 -5.46 6.69 -3.14
C PRO A 130 -6.12 7.86 -2.42
N LEU A 131 -5.75 8.09 -1.17
CA LEU A 131 -6.25 9.23 -0.40
C LEU A 131 -5.41 10.48 -0.69
N ARG A 132 -6.05 11.63 -0.90
CA ARG A 132 -5.35 12.92 -0.83
C ARG A 132 -4.77 13.07 0.56
N PHE A 133 -3.52 13.50 0.62
CA PHE A 133 -2.84 13.70 1.89
C PHE A 133 -3.24 15.06 2.49
N ALA A 134 -4.50 15.15 2.94
CA ALA A 134 -5.09 16.35 3.53
C ALA A 134 -5.70 15.97 4.88
N ILE A 135 -5.15 16.52 5.97
CA ILE A 135 -5.55 16.18 7.33
C ILE A 135 -7.01 16.57 7.58
N GLY A 136 -7.79 15.64 8.13
CA GLY A 136 -9.21 15.81 8.43
C GLY A 136 -10.14 15.83 7.21
N PHE A 137 -9.62 15.80 5.99
CA PHE A 137 -10.44 15.81 4.79
C PHE A 137 -11.11 14.45 4.55
N GLU A 138 -12.44 14.44 4.54
CA GLU A 138 -13.24 13.25 4.36
C GLU A 138 -13.36 12.87 2.88
N GLN A 139 -13.13 11.59 2.56
CA GLN A 139 -13.04 11.05 1.20
C GLN A 139 -13.95 9.82 1.06
N PRO A 140 -15.20 10.00 0.61
CA PRO A 140 -16.13 8.89 0.41
C PRO A 140 -15.68 7.96 -0.73
N GLN A 141 -15.65 6.65 -0.46
CA GLN A 141 -15.30 5.60 -1.43
C GLN A 141 -16.02 4.29 -1.09
N GLY A 142 -16.68 3.68 -2.08
CA GLY A 142 -17.20 2.31 -1.93
C GLY A 142 -18.18 2.09 -0.78
N GLY A 143 -18.97 3.12 -0.40
CA GLY A 143 -19.93 3.04 0.71
C GLY A 143 -19.31 3.29 2.09
N ARG A 144 -18.03 3.64 2.16
CA ARG A 144 -17.31 4.06 3.37
C ARG A 144 -16.69 5.42 3.15
N THR A 145 -16.36 6.11 4.24
CA THR A 145 -15.60 7.35 4.19
C THR A 145 -14.25 7.15 4.86
N TYR A 146 -13.20 7.69 4.26
CA TYR A 146 -11.82 7.62 4.77
C TYR A 146 -11.31 9.03 5.05
N ARG A 147 -10.39 9.15 6.00
CA ARG A 147 -9.64 10.38 6.24
C ARG A 147 -8.28 10.07 6.86
N ILE A 148 -7.38 11.04 6.78
CA ILE A 148 -6.11 11.02 7.48
C ILE A 148 -6.22 12.03 8.62
N VAL A 149 -5.96 11.62 9.85
CA VAL A 149 -5.93 12.50 11.01
C VAL A 149 -4.56 12.45 11.68
N GLU A 150 -4.25 13.47 12.49
CA GLU A 150 -3.01 13.52 13.27
C GLU A 150 -3.36 13.53 14.75
N GLU A 151 -2.79 12.60 15.51
CA GLU A 151 -2.90 12.56 16.96
C GLU A 151 -1.55 12.21 17.58
N LYS A 152 -1.09 13.03 18.53
CA LYS A 152 0.17 12.83 19.29
C LYS A 152 1.41 12.60 18.41
N GLY A 153 1.47 13.27 17.26
CA GLY A 153 2.58 13.19 16.31
C GLY A 153 2.57 11.95 15.42
N LEU A 154 1.50 11.17 15.43
CA LEU A 154 1.25 10.08 14.51
C LEU A 154 0.12 10.44 13.55
N LEU A 155 0.25 10.00 12.33
CA LEU A 155 -0.81 10.06 11.33
C LEU A 155 -1.59 8.74 11.36
N HIS A 156 -2.91 8.84 11.29
CA HIS A 156 -3.80 7.69 11.29
C HIS A 156 -4.70 7.72 10.06
N VAL A 157 -4.81 6.58 9.38
CA VAL A 157 -5.88 6.37 8.42
C VAL A 157 -7.10 5.88 9.20
N GLU A 158 -8.18 6.59 9.07
CA GLU A 158 -9.48 6.22 9.62
C GLU A 158 -10.48 5.90 8.52
N ARG A 159 -11.40 5.01 8.82
CA ARG A 159 -12.59 4.76 8.01
C ARG A 159 -13.86 4.73 8.85
N THR A 160 -15.01 5.01 8.23
CA THR A 160 -16.31 4.81 8.87
C THR A 160 -16.69 3.34 8.88
N GLU A 161 -17.20 2.87 10.01
CA GLU A 161 -17.88 1.58 10.15
C GLU A 161 -19.37 1.73 9.80
N PRO A 162 -20.15 0.63 9.67
CA PRO A 162 -21.58 0.69 9.33
C PRO A 162 -22.46 1.47 10.32
N ASP A 163 -21.97 1.74 11.53
CA ASP A 163 -22.63 2.52 12.57
C ASP A 163 -22.11 3.97 12.65
N ASP A 164 -21.49 4.44 11.57
CA ASP A 164 -20.91 5.78 11.40
C ASP A 164 -19.75 6.12 12.38
N ARG A 165 -19.27 5.15 13.17
CA ARG A 165 -18.09 5.35 14.00
C ARG A 165 -16.81 5.30 13.18
N TRP A 166 -15.85 6.16 13.52
CA TRP A 166 -14.51 6.13 12.96
C TRP A 166 -13.67 5.03 13.60
N LYS A 167 -12.95 4.29 12.76
CA LYS A 167 -12.03 3.24 13.19
C LYS A 167 -10.68 3.40 12.52
N TRP A 168 -9.61 3.39 13.31
CA TRP A 168 -8.25 3.38 12.78
C TRP A 168 -7.98 2.11 11.97
N GLN A 169 -7.40 2.29 10.82
CA GLN A 169 -6.91 1.20 9.98
C GLN A 169 -5.44 0.92 10.28
N TYR A 170 -4.63 1.96 10.24
CA TYR A 170 -3.22 1.92 10.63
C TYR A 170 -2.70 3.31 10.96
N SER A 171 -1.54 3.36 11.63
CA SER A 171 -0.86 4.58 12.05
C SER A 171 0.54 4.61 11.46
N PHE A 172 1.01 5.79 11.05
CA PHE A 172 2.31 5.91 10.39
C PHE A 172 2.96 7.27 10.67
N THR A 173 4.23 7.40 10.31
CA THR A 173 4.97 8.67 10.27
C THR A 173 5.41 8.97 8.85
N LEU A 174 5.86 10.22 8.58
CA LEU A 174 6.40 10.60 7.29
C LEU A 174 7.89 10.28 7.12
N THR A 175 8.48 9.53 8.04
CA THR A 175 9.88 9.12 7.97
C THR A 175 10.07 8.19 6.77
N PRO A 176 10.86 8.58 5.75
CA PRO A 176 11.15 7.72 4.62
C PRO A 176 11.83 6.43 5.06
N ARG A 177 11.42 5.31 4.48
CA ARG A 177 11.99 3.99 4.76
C ARG A 177 12.54 3.36 3.49
N ARG A 178 13.47 2.45 3.67
CA ARG A 178 14.03 1.61 2.61
C ARG A 178 13.45 0.22 2.73
N LEU A 179 13.38 -0.51 1.63
CA LEU A 179 12.77 -1.84 1.62
C LEU A 179 13.55 -2.87 2.48
N ASP A 180 14.88 -2.72 2.56
CA ASP A 180 15.72 -3.58 3.38
C ASP A 180 15.48 -3.43 4.90
N GLU A 181 14.98 -2.29 5.38
CA GLU A 181 14.59 -2.08 6.78
C GLU A 181 13.40 -2.98 7.16
N PHE A 182 12.48 -3.24 6.22
CA PHE A 182 11.35 -4.15 6.43
C PHE A 182 11.80 -5.63 6.51
N ALA A 183 12.93 -5.98 5.92
CA ALA A 183 13.50 -7.32 6.02
C ALA A 183 14.13 -7.60 7.40
N ALA A 184 14.77 -6.58 7.99
CA ALA A 184 15.49 -6.71 9.25
C ALA A 184 14.56 -6.95 10.45
N ASP A 185 13.36 -6.35 10.43
CA ASP A 185 12.41 -6.43 11.56
C ASP A 185 11.56 -7.72 11.57
N ARG A 186 11.55 -8.47 10.46
CA ARG A 186 10.78 -9.72 10.33
C ARG A 186 11.15 -10.83 11.29
N LYS A 187 12.30 -10.78 11.94
CA LYS A 187 12.71 -11.76 12.97
C LYS A 187 11.88 -11.65 14.25
N SER A 188 11.04 -10.62 14.37
CA SER A 188 10.18 -10.36 15.53
C SER A 188 8.68 -10.63 15.30
N VAL A 189 8.27 -11.06 14.10
CA VAL A 189 6.85 -11.25 13.72
C VAL A 189 6.52 -12.75 13.48
N VAL A 190 7.26 -13.66 14.16
CA VAL A 190 6.92 -15.10 14.20
C VAL A 190 6.57 -15.49 15.61
#